data_cecc5dd99e05851480bf2d79ba7c01f0
#
_entry.id   cecc5dd99e05851480bf2d79ba7c01f0
#
_cell.length_a   1.000
_cell.length_b   1.000
_cell.length_c   1.000
_cell.angle_alpha   90.00
_cell.angle_beta   90.00
_cell.angle_gamma   90.00
#
_symmetry.space_group_name_H-M   'P 1'
#
loop_
_entity.id
_entity.type
_entity.pdbx_description
1 polymer ?
#
loop_
_entity_poly.entity_id
_entity_poly.type
_entity_poly.pdbx_seq_one_letter_code
_entity_poly.pdbx_strand_id
1 'polypeptide(L)'
;MWLPITEFLSTPVYFLNPDPDMTLTEPSMAPEVLSVSTYNAENNSFYAESGRGFGRTGQIRPDLSAPGVNISTIDGRRTGSSMAAAITAGAVAQFFQWSVIEGNNRLAESREIRSYFIRGAVRTQGLNYPNREWGYGRLNLEETFKALLRV
;
A
#
# COMPACT_ATOMS: atom_id res chain seq x y z
N MET A 1 15.73 -6.11 -11.60
CA MET A 1 16.85 -6.67 -10.80
C MET A 1 16.95 -5.87 -9.52
N TRP A 2 17.19 -6.51 -8.38
CA TRP A 2 17.41 -5.87 -7.09
C TRP A 2 18.79 -6.25 -6.58
N LEU A 3 19.43 -5.33 -5.85
CA LEU A 3 20.65 -5.64 -5.11
C LEU A 3 20.25 -6.24 -3.75
N PRO A 4 21.08 -7.10 -3.15
CA PRO A 4 20.95 -7.49 -1.76
C PRO A 4 21.01 -6.25 -0.85
N ILE A 5 20.48 -6.37 0.38
CA ILE A 5 20.64 -5.32 1.37
C ILE A 5 22.13 -5.09 1.65
N THR A 6 22.48 -3.85 1.93
CA THR A 6 23.87 -3.39 2.03
C THR A 6 24.71 -4.21 3.01
N GLU A 7 24.10 -4.69 4.10
CA GLU A 7 24.75 -5.55 5.11
C GLU A 7 25.27 -6.89 4.58
N PHE A 8 24.72 -7.36 3.46
CA PHE A 8 25.18 -8.60 2.80
C PHE A 8 26.22 -8.36 1.69
N LEU A 9 26.61 -7.11 1.48
CA LEU A 9 27.60 -6.76 0.46
C LEU A 9 28.95 -6.53 1.12
N SER A 10 29.99 -7.23 0.64
CA SER A 10 31.36 -7.04 1.09
C SER A 10 31.99 -5.72 0.61
N THR A 11 31.45 -5.18 -0.48
CA THR A 11 31.84 -3.89 -1.07
C THR A 11 30.62 -3.14 -1.58
N PRO A 12 30.65 -1.80 -1.65
CA PRO A 12 29.56 -1.04 -2.25
C PRO A 12 29.34 -1.43 -3.72
N VAL A 13 28.09 -1.77 -4.05
CA VAL A 13 27.66 -2.12 -5.41
C VAL A 13 26.50 -1.20 -5.81
N TYR A 14 26.55 -0.68 -7.02
CA TYR A 14 25.57 0.26 -7.54
C TYR A 14 25.13 -0.12 -8.95
N PHE A 15 23.89 0.19 -9.31
CA PHE A 15 23.47 0.22 -10.70
C PHE A 15 24.06 1.46 -11.38
N LEU A 16 24.60 1.31 -12.56
CA LEU A 16 25.08 2.45 -13.37
C LEU A 16 23.93 3.33 -13.87
N ASN A 17 22.77 2.74 -14.08
CA ASN A 17 21.55 3.43 -14.51
C ASN A 17 20.35 2.88 -13.69
N PRO A 18 20.16 3.36 -12.45
CA PRO A 18 19.07 2.89 -11.61
C PRO A 18 17.71 3.42 -12.11
N ASP A 19 16.71 2.53 -12.12
CA ASP A 19 15.32 2.88 -12.40
C ASP A 19 14.48 2.55 -11.16
N PRO A 20 13.79 3.52 -10.55
CA PRO A 20 12.96 3.31 -9.37
C PRO A 20 11.62 2.64 -9.67
N ASP A 21 11.19 2.59 -10.93
CA ASP A 21 9.93 2.03 -11.33
C ASP A 21 9.97 0.50 -11.45
N MET A 22 8.81 -0.14 -11.38
CA MET A 22 8.65 -1.60 -11.42
C MET A 22 9.49 -2.32 -10.36
N THR A 23 9.56 -1.75 -9.17
CA THR A 23 10.36 -2.26 -8.04
C THR A 23 9.52 -2.95 -6.95
N LEU A 24 8.22 -3.15 -7.19
CA LEU A 24 7.39 -4.00 -6.33
C LEU A 24 7.85 -5.45 -6.41
N THR A 25 7.92 -6.10 -5.23
CA THR A 25 8.38 -7.49 -5.10
C THR A 25 7.19 -8.44 -4.87
N GLU A 26 7.42 -9.73 -5.05
CA GLU A 26 6.48 -10.76 -4.61
C GLU A 26 6.46 -10.81 -3.06
N PRO A 27 5.29 -11.05 -2.43
CA PRO A 27 4.00 -11.43 -3.05
C PRO A 27 3.09 -10.25 -3.42
N SER A 28 3.53 -8.99 -3.34
CA SER A 28 2.66 -7.81 -3.57
C SER A 28 2.05 -7.76 -4.98
N MET A 29 2.61 -8.53 -5.92
CA MET A 29 2.12 -8.65 -7.29
C MET A 29 1.06 -9.72 -7.49
N ALA A 30 0.76 -10.54 -6.47
CA ALA A 30 -0.26 -11.58 -6.58
C ALA A 30 -1.66 -10.99 -6.83
N PRO A 31 -2.53 -11.66 -7.62
CA PRO A 31 -3.83 -11.10 -8.04
C PRO A 31 -4.77 -10.76 -6.88
N GLU A 32 -4.78 -11.59 -5.85
CA GLU A 32 -5.75 -11.54 -4.74
C GLU A 32 -5.26 -10.77 -3.51
N VAL A 33 -4.09 -10.12 -3.57
CA VAL A 33 -3.58 -9.30 -2.47
C VAL A 33 -3.97 -7.83 -2.64
N LEU A 34 -4.12 -7.13 -1.51
CA LEU A 34 -4.17 -5.68 -1.46
C LEU A 34 -2.72 -5.17 -1.32
N SER A 35 -2.18 -4.66 -2.42
CA SER A 35 -0.79 -4.18 -2.50
C SER A 35 -0.70 -2.72 -2.07
N VAL A 36 0.25 -2.39 -1.21
CA VAL A 36 0.43 -1.02 -0.72
C VAL A 36 1.85 -0.52 -0.87
N SER A 37 1.98 0.74 -1.25
CA SER A 37 3.20 1.52 -1.11
C SER A 37 3.20 2.29 0.21
N THR A 38 4.28 3.01 0.46
CA THR A 38 4.54 3.67 1.73
C THR A 38 4.64 5.18 1.58
N TYR A 39 4.03 5.92 2.50
CA TYR A 39 4.19 7.36 2.57
C TYR A 39 4.40 7.86 4.00
N ASN A 40 4.92 9.07 4.14
CA ASN A 40 5.04 9.79 5.41
C ASN A 40 3.75 10.56 5.69
N ALA A 41 3.01 10.18 6.73
CA ALA A 41 1.75 10.82 7.11
C ALA A 41 1.92 12.21 7.75
N GLU A 42 3.12 12.54 8.27
CA GLU A 42 3.37 13.84 8.91
C GLU A 42 3.39 14.97 7.87
N ASN A 43 3.91 14.71 6.66
CA ASN A 43 4.06 15.72 5.61
C ASN A 43 3.43 15.32 4.27
N ASN A 44 2.75 14.17 4.21
CA ASN A 44 2.15 13.60 3.02
C ASN A 44 3.11 13.37 1.84
N SER A 45 4.40 13.15 2.09
CA SER A 45 5.37 12.82 1.05
C SER A 45 5.44 11.32 0.80
N PHE A 46 5.68 10.93 -0.45
CA PHE A 46 5.98 9.55 -0.80
C PHE A 46 7.31 9.13 -0.17
N TYR A 47 7.39 7.90 0.34
CA TYR A 47 8.62 7.36 0.90
C TYR A 47 9.55 6.87 -0.22
N ALA A 48 10.73 7.48 -0.34
CA ALA A 48 11.63 7.24 -1.48
C ALA A 48 12.07 5.78 -1.62
N GLU A 49 12.19 5.05 -0.51
CA GLU A 49 12.57 3.63 -0.50
C GLU A 49 11.38 2.67 -0.69
N SER A 50 10.17 3.21 -0.85
CA SER A 50 9.01 2.39 -1.18
C SER A 50 9.12 1.83 -2.59
N GLY A 51 8.70 0.59 -2.78
CA GLY A 51 8.52 0.01 -4.11
C GLY A 51 7.51 0.80 -4.93
N ARG A 52 7.78 0.93 -6.25
CA ARG A 52 6.95 1.64 -7.22
C ARG A 52 6.44 0.70 -8.30
N GLY A 53 5.21 0.95 -8.74
CA GLY A 53 4.58 0.23 -9.85
C GLY A 53 4.98 0.76 -11.24
N PHE A 54 4.31 0.44 -12.28
CA PHE A 54 3.27 -0.59 -12.33
C PHE A 54 3.90 -1.98 -12.40
N GLY A 55 3.05 -3.05 -12.33
CA GLY A 55 3.54 -4.40 -12.55
C GLY A 55 4.12 -4.60 -13.95
N ARG A 56 5.01 -5.58 -14.11
CA ARG A 56 5.69 -5.89 -15.38
C ARG A 56 4.73 -6.22 -16.53
N THR A 57 3.57 -6.75 -16.21
CA THR A 57 2.50 -7.11 -17.17
C THR A 57 1.44 -6.01 -17.30
N GLY A 58 1.74 -4.77 -16.88
CA GLY A 58 0.82 -3.66 -16.94
C GLY A 58 -0.25 -3.60 -15.83
N GLN A 59 -0.17 -4.50 -14.85
CA GLN A 59 -1.08 -4.48 -13.70
C GLN A 59 -0.91 -3.17 -12.92
N ILE A 60 -2.03 -2.55 -12.57
CA ILE A 60 -2.02 -1.37 -11.70
C ILE A 60 -1.72 -1.83 -10.27
N ARG A 61 -0.50 -1.55 -9.86
CA ARG A 61 0.03 -1.77 -8.52
C ARG A 61 0.98 -0.61 -8.17
N PRO A 62 1.09 -0.21 -6.91
CA PRO A 62 0.31 -0.67 -5.76
C PRO A 62 -1.17 -0.32 -5.93
N ASP A 63 -2.04 -0.93 -5.12
CA ASP A 63 -3.45 -0.54 -5.07
C ASP A 63 -3.63 0.80 -4.36
N LEU A 64 -2.94 0.94 -3.24
CA LEU A 64 -3.02 2.11 -2.36
C LEU A 64 -1.64 2.48 -1.83
N SER A 65 -1.56 3.63 -1.17
CA SER A 65 -0.44 3.99 -0.32
C SER A 65 -0.90 4.09 1.14
N ALA A 66 -0.10 3.58 2.08
CA ALA A 66 -0.40 3.60 3.51
C ALA A 66 0.73 4.25 4.31
N PRO A 67 0.45 4.80 5.51
CA PRO A 67 1.49 5.35 6.38
C PRO A 67 2.52 4.29 6.74
N GLY A 68 3.80 4.61 6.67
CA GLY A 68 4.86 3.67 7.05
C GLY A 68 6.15 4.34 7.45
N VAL A 69 6.16 5.66 7.57
CA VAL A 69 7.33 6.43 8.01
C VAL A 69 7.09 6.96 9.42
N ASN A 70 8.05 6.73 10.30
CA ASN A 70 8.06 7.25 11.65
C ASN A 70 6.84 6.81 12.51
N ILE A 71 6.38 5.58 12.29
CA ILE A 71 5.21 5.02 12.96
C ILE A 71 5.55 4.68 14.41
N SER A 72 4.74 5.17 15.33
CA SER A 72 4.86 4.83 16.76
C SER A 72 4.42 3.40 17.01
N THR A 73 5.30 2.62 17.64
CA THR A 73 5.07 1.23 18.05
C THR A 73 5.39 1.06 19.52
N ILE A 74 5.11 -0.11 20.09
CA ILE A 74 5.46 -0.43 21.49
C ILE A 74 6.97 -0.37 21.76
N ASP A 75 7.80 -0.62 20.73
CA ASP A 75 9.26 -0.62 20.82
C ASP A 75 9.91 0.68 20.28
N GLY A 76 9.13 1.76 20.17
CA GLY A 76 9.59 3.03 19.63
C GLY A 76 9.09 3.31 18.21
N ARG A 77 9.75 4.21 17.50
CA ARG A 77 9.36 4.60 16.14
C ARG A 77 10.01 3.71 15.09
N ARG A 78 9.22 3.31 14.09
CA ARG A 78 9.67 2.44 13.00
C ARG A 78 9.30 3.05 11.64
N THR A 79 10.16 2.81 10.66
CA THR A 79 9.92 3.20 9.27
C THR A 79 10.12 1.98 8.36
N GLY A 80 9.25 1.81 7.39
CA GLY A 80 9.36 0.77 6.38
C GLY A 80 8.02 0.38 5.77
N SER A 81 8.07 -0.28 4.64
CA SER A 81 6.89 -0.83 3.96
C SER A 81 6.15 -1.88 4.81
N SER A 82 6.84 -2.56 5.73
CA SER A 82 6.23 -3.45 6.70
C SER A 82 5.25 -2.73 7.63
N MET A 83 5.51 -1.46 7.98
CA MET A 83 4.60 -0.65 8.79
C MET A 83 3.34 -0.29 7.99
N ALA A 84 3.49 0.10 6.74
CA ALA A 84 2.38 0.36 5.84
C ALA A 84 1.50 -0.90 5.65
N ALA A 85 2.11 -2.06 5.46
CA ALA A 85 1.41 -3.34 5.36
C ALA A 85 0.65 -3.68 6.64
N ALA A 86 1.28 -3.52 7.82
CA ALA A 86 0.64 -3.79 9.12
C ALA A 86 -0.56 -2.87 9.39
N ILE A 87 -0.44 -1.58 9.10
CA ILE A 87 -1.55 -0.61 9.24
C ILE A 87 -2.69 -0.99 8.29
N THR A 88 -2.37 -1.36 7.06
CA THR A 88 -3.38 -1.81 6.08
C THR A 88 -4.07 -3.10 6.55
N ALA A 89 -3.32 -4.05 7.07
CA ALA A 89 -3.89 -5.30 7.62
C ALA A 89 -4.86 -5.00 8.79
N GLY A 90 -4.51 -4.06 9.67
CA GLY A 90 -5.40 -3.61 10.74
C GLY A 90 -6.69 -2.97 10.21
N ALA A 91 -6.60 -2.14 9.18
CA ALA A 91 -7.78 -1.56 8.54
C ALA A 91 -8.67 -2.63 7.88
N VAL A 92 -8.07 -3.60 7.20
CA VAL A 92 -8.80 -4.73 6.60
C VAL A 92 -9.43 -5.61 7.68
N ALA A 93 -8.77 -5.84 8.82
CA ALA A 93 -9.33 -6.60 9.93
C ALA A 93 -10.59 -5.92 10.50
N GLN A 94 -10.59 -4.59 10.66
CA GLN A 94 -11.78 -3.84 11.08
C GLN A 94 -12.92 -3.94 10.05
N PHE A 95 -12.57 -3.91 8.77
CA PHE A 95 -13.54 -4.13 7.70
C PHE A 95 -14.14 -5.54 7.75
N PHE A 96 -13.32 -6.57 7.99
CA PHE A 96 -13.79 -7.95 8.17
C PHE A 96 -14.68 -8.12 9.40
N GLN A 97 -14.37 -7.47 10.50
CA GLN A 97 -15.24 -7.48 11.67
C GLN A 97 -16.64 -6.98 11.30
N TRP A 98 -16.74 -5.83 10.67
CA TRP A 98 -18.01 -5.27 10.23
C TRP A 98 -18.71 -6.15 9.19
N SER A 99 -18.00 -6.61 8.16
CA SER A 99 -18.62 -7.33 7.05
C SER A 99 -19.01 -8.76 7.42
N VAL A 100 -18.07 -9.53 7.96
CA VAL A 100 -18.23 -10.97 8.18
C VAL A 100 -18.77 -11.27 9.56
N ILE A 101 -18.17 -10.71 10.62
CA ILE A 101 -18.53 -11.05 12.00
C ILE A 101 -19.89 -10.42 12.38
N GLU A 102 -20.09 -9.16 12.04
CA GLU A 102 -21.38 -8.48 12.27
C GLU A 102 -22.44 -8.81 11.20
N GLY A 103 -22.05 -9.53 10.14
CA GLY A 103 -22.95 -10.09 9.15
C GLY A 103 -23.46 -9.15 8.06
N ASN A 104 -22.83 -7.96 7.91
CA ASN A 104 -23.23 -6.98 6.89
C ASN A 104 -22.89 -7.41 5.45
N ASN A 105 -21.81 -8.16 5.27
CA ASN A 105 -21.44 -8.85 4.01
C ASN A 105 -20.60 -10.08 4.33
N ARG A 106 -21.24 -11.21 4.62
CA ARG A 106 -20.56 -12.46 5.05
C ARG A 106 -19.75 -13.15 3.97
N LEU A 107 -20.00 -12.83 2.71
CA LEU A 107 -19.34 -13.45 1.56
C LEU A 107 -18.35 -12.49 0.89
N ALA A 108 -17.88 -11.46 1.60
CA ALA A 108 -16.92 -10.51 1.06
C ALA A 108 -15.63 -11.21 0.62
N GLU A 109 -15.37 -11.21 -0.68
CA GLU A 109 -14.16 -11.76 -1.28
C GLU A 109 -13.03 -10.72 -1.34
N SER A 110 -11.78 -11.18 -1.44
CA SER A 110 -10.58 -10.33 -1.51
C SER A 110 -10.68 -9.25 -2.59
N ARG A 111 -11.22 -9.59 -3.75
CA ARG A 111 -11.42 -8.66 -4.88
C ARG A 111 -12.44 -7.57 -4.56
N GLU A 112 -13.50 -7.92 -3.87
CA GLU A 112 -14.53 -6.98 -3.46
C GLU A 112 -14.00 -6.02 -2.39
N ILE A 113 -13.32 -6.55 -1.37
CA ILE A 113 -12.66 -5.77 -0.32
C ILE A 113 -11.67 -4.77 -0.93
N ARG A 114 -10.82 -5.23 -1.84
CA ARG A 114 -9.90 -4.38 -2.59
C ARG A 114 -10.65 -3.24 -3.30
N SER A 115 -11.79 -3.51 -3.92
CA SER A 115 -12.60 -2.51 -4.61
C SER A 115 -13.16 -1.46 -3.65
N TYR A 116 -13.61 -1.85 -2.47
CA TYR A 116 -14.08 -0.91 -1.45
C TYR A 116 -12.98 0.01 -0.95
N PHE A 117 -11.81 -0.53 -0.65
CA PHE A 117 -10.66 0.27 -0.22
C PHE A 117 -10.18 1.24 -1.32
N ILE A 118 -10.22 0.84 -2.60
CA ILE A 118 -9.91 1.71 -3.73
C ILE A 118 -10.94 2.84 -3.88
N ARG A 119 -12.23 2.56 -3.67
CA ARG A 119 -13.29 3.60 -3.70
C ARG A 119 -13.13 4.62 -2.58
N GLY A 120 -12.76 4.18 -1.38
CA GLY A 120 -12.54 5.03 -0.21
C GLY A 120 -11.15 5.71 -0.20
N ALA A 121 -10.31 5.50 -1.20
CA ALA A 121 -8.98 6.07 -1.24
C ALA A 121 -9.01 7.60 -1.37
N VAL A 122 -8.23 8.27 -0.53
CA VAL A 122 -8.08 9.73 -0.58
C VAL A 122 -7.07 10.12 -1.65
N ARG A 123 -7.47 11.00 -2.55
CA ARG A 123 -6.68 11.49 -3.68
C ARG A 123 -6.23 12.92 -3.44
N THR A 124 -4.96 13.19 -3.67
CA THR A 124 -4.41 14.55 -3.60
C THR A 124 -4.73 15.30 -4.89
N GLN A 125 -5.23 16.51 -4.78
CA GLN A 125 -5.49 17.37 -5.93
C GLN A 125 -4.19 17.64 -6.71
N GLY A 126 -4.28 17.65 -8.04
CA GLY A 126 -3.14 17.88 -8.93
C GLY A 126 -2.33 16.64 -9.28
N LEU A 127 -2.64 15.46 -8.70
CA LEU A 127 -2.05 14.20 -9.10
C LEU A 127 -3.04 13.36 -9.93
N ASN A 128 -2.52 12.70 -10.95
CA ASN A 128 -3.29 11.74 -11.73
C ASN A 128 -3.31 10.37 -11.01
N TYR A 129 -4.45 9.70 -11.00
CA TYR A 129 -4.65 8.38 -10.41
C TYR A 129 -5.31 7.42 -11.42
N PRO A 130 -4.94 6.12 -11.40
CA PRO A 130 -3.87 5.54 -10.58
C PRO A 130 -2.49 5.95 -11.07
N ASN A 131 -1.49 5.93 -10.17
CA ASN A 131 -0.10 6.18 -10.54
C ASN A 131 0.86 5.21 -9.83
N ARG A 132 2.13 5.23 -10.22
CA ARG A 132 3.15 4.25 -9.80
C ARG A 132 3.55 4.33 -8.32
N GLU A 133 3.35 5.49 -7.70
CA GLU A 133 3.70 5.74 -6.30
C GLU A 133 2.51 5.50 -5.38
N TRP A 134 1.38 6.12 -5.67
CA TRP A 134 0.22 6.19 -4.79
C TRP A 134 -0.88 5.16 -5.12
N GLY A 135 -0.73 4.40 -6.20
CA GLY A 135 -1.81 3.55 -6.70
C GLY A 135 -3.08 4.36 -6.97
N TYR A 136 -4.19 3.97 -6.39
CA TYR A 136 -5.47 4.69 -6.50
C TYR A 136 -5.64 5.79 -5.44
N GLY A 137 -4.68 5.96 -4.53
CA GLY A 137 -4.68 6.98 -3.49
C GLY A 137 -4.24 6.47 -2.13
N ARG A 138 -4.39 7.29 -1.09
CA ARG A 138 -4.03 6.95 0.28
C ARG A 138 -5.12 6.15 0.95
N LEU A 139 -4.73 5.16 1.74
CA LEU A 139 -5.61 4.37 2.59
C LEU A 139 -6.42 5.27 3.52
N ASN A 140 -7.74 5.11 3.52
CA ASN A 140 -8.65 5.77 4.45
C ASN A 140 -9.83 4.84 4.77
N LEU A 141 -9.85 4.30 5.97
CA LEU A 141 -10.89 3.36 6.39
C LEU A 141 -12.25 4.04 6.55
N GLU A 142 -12.27 5.26 7.07
CA GLU A 142 -13.51 6.03 7.24
C GLU A 142 -14.22 6.29 5.89
N GLU A 143 -13.47 6.78 4.90
CA GLU A 143 -14.00 6.99 3.55
C GLU A 143 -14.37 5.67 2.86
N THR A 144 -13.68 4.56 3.20
CA THR A 144 -14.06 3.23 2.73
C THR A 144 -15.45 2.85 3.23
N PHE A 145 -15.76 3.04 4.51
CA PHE A 145 -17.10 2.81 5.06
C PHE A 145 -18.14 3.78 4.49
N LYS A 146 -17.80 5.06 4.34
CA LYS A 146 -18.71 6.03 3.69
C LYS A 146 -19.02 5.68 2.24
N ALA A 147 -18.07 5.11 1.52
CA ALA A 147 -18.27 4.66 0.14
C ALA A 147 -19.27 3.49 0.03
N LEU A 148 -19.40 2.66 1.08
CA LEU A 148 -20.42 1.60 1.15
C LEU A 148 -21.84 2.16 1.31
N LEU A 149 -21.99 3.28 2.00
CA LEU A 149 -23.31 3.89 2.26
C LEU A 149 -23.85 4.70 1.08
N ARG A 150 -23.03 4.94 0.06
CA ARG A 150 -23.37 5.73 -1.14
C ARG A 150 -23.83 4.87 -2.34
N VAL A 151 -24.15 3.59 -2.10
CA VAL A 151 -24.65 2.66 -3.13
C VAL A 151 -26.17 2.61 -3.11
#